data_bdab2f5e91770b3e0a2303ae4b6ba562
#
_entry.id   bdab2f5e91770b3e0a2303ae4b6ba562
#
_cell.length_a   1.000
_cell.length_b   1.000
_cell.length_c   1.000
_cell.angle_alpha   90.00
_cell.angle_beta   90.00
_cell.angle_gamma   90.00
#
_symmetry.space_group_name_H-M   'P 1'
#
loop_
_entity.id
_entity.type
_entity.pdbx_description
1 polymer ?
#
loop_
_entity_poly.entity_id
_entity_poly.type
_entity_poly.pdbx_seq_one_letter_code
_entity_poly.pdbx_strand_id
1 'polypeptide(L)'
;MTDFYWELPSRGDGRRVASELNTRGGFGADRPATVATDLRPGKLGPFDELAQVIHAAELSGVDGVIAPYDPSGEESWVVAAAALRQTRHVRVAVEFHPAFGTPVYAAKMSATLQRLSSGRLEWRLKVETDPADARARGDQVTGRDRYARADEFLTVARGVWNDSEVLPGGFGGTGYEFAGNHYDVIDGGFRGILSGLPFPVVHLTGNSDEAVTLSAKHGDVHQFVLTDTGYETSARTLADRALEQGRSVRKLLRLPIIARETTDEAWARVERLWREAHPDGVSGDSRALARENSQWSGFDRLGYDQPIGLIGSYEDVARELSSFRHIDGFVLTGRPHIEELHRAGEHLLHLVDPAGRTLAGQEAHA
;
A
#
# COMPACT_ATOMS: atom_id res chain seq x y z
N MET A 1 -17.86 -6.22 -5.08
CA MET A 1 -16.48 -6.64 -5.42
C MET A 1 -15.53 -6.03 -4.40
N THR A 2 -14.83 -6.88 -3.66
CA THR A 2 -13.91 -6.49 -2.60
C THR A 2 -12.51 -6.35 -3.18
N ASP A 3 -11.85 -5.20 -2.99
CA ASP A 3 -10.46 -5.03 -3.45
C ASP A 3 -9.46 -5.59 -2.45
N PHE A 4 -8.43 -6.22 -2.97
CA PHE A 4 -7.30 -6.72 -2.20
C PHE A 4 -6.00 -6.15 -2.72
N TYR A 5 -5.29 -5.46 -1.84
CA TYR A 5 -3.95 -4.96 -2.07
C TYR A 5 -2.95 -5.72 -1.21
N TRP A 6 -1.73 -5.84 -1.71
CA TRP A 6 -0.62 -6.36 -0.93
C TRP A 6 0.46 -5.31 -0.76
N GLU A 7 0.94 -5.14 0.46
CA GLU A 7 2.05 -4.23 0.73
C GLU A 7 3.38 -4.91 0.44
N LEU A 8 4.18 -4.31 -0.45
CA LEU A 8 5.49 -4.82 -0.83
C LEU A 8 6.51 -4.60 0.29
N PRO A 9 7.48 -5.50 0.46
CA PRO A 9 8.58 -5.29 1.39
C PRO A 9 9.58 -4.27 0.82
N SER A 10 9.68 -3.09 1.43
CA SER A 10 10.66 -2.08 1.01
C SER A 10 12.09 -2.44 1.41
N ARG A 11 12.24 -3.22 2.48
CA ARG A 11 13.52 -3.71 3.03
C ARG A 11 13.76 -5.20 2.81
N GLY A 12 12.95 -5.84 1.98
CA GLY A 12 12.86 -7.28 1.91
C GLY A 12 12.02 -7.87 3.06
N ASP A 13 11.96 -9.20 3.16
CA ASP A 13 11.15 -9.89 4.19
C ASP A 13 11.90 -10.14 5.50
N GLY A 14 13.10 -9.60 5.66
CA GLY A 14 13.93 -9.77 6.84
C GLY A 14 14.59 -11.15 6.95
N ARG A 15 14.42 -12.03 5.97
CA ARG A 15 15.06 -13.35 5.96
C ARG A 15 16.43 -13.29 5.35
N ARG A 16 17.41 -13.78 6.09
CA ARG A 16 18.71 -14.16 5.53
C ARG A 16 18.66 -15.62 5.08
N VAL A 17 18.70 -15.83 3.81
CA VAL A 17 18.62 -17.17 3.21
C VAL A 17 19.99 -17.74 2.93
N ALA A 18 21.01 -16.89 2.94
CA ALA A 18 22.37 -17.28 2.64
C ALA A 18 23.36 -16.47 3.46
N SER A 19 24.60 -16.95 3.48
CA SER A 19 25.76 -16.21 3.97
C SER A 19 25.85 -14.82 3.31
N GLU A 20 26.84 -14.02 3.71
CA GLU A 20 27.09 -12.67 3.19
C GLU A 20 27.11 -12.55 1.65
N LEU A 21 27.21 -13.68 0.95
CA LEU A 21 27.23 -13.76 -0.52
C LEU A 21 25.83 -13.84 -1.14
N ASN A 22 24.82 -14.30 -0.40
CA ASN A 22 23.46 -14.51 -0.88
C ASN A 22 22.48 -14.03 0.18
N THR A 23 22.24 -12.76 0.29
CA THR A 23 21.22 -12.22 1.17
C THR A 23 19.94 -12.05 0.39
N ARG A 24 18.92 -12.77 0.80
CA ARG A 24 17.56 -12.63 0.30
C ARG A 24 16.82 -11.67 1.21
N GLY A 25 16.61 -10.44 0.74
CA GLY A 25 15.82 -9.45 1.44
C GLY A 25 16.29 -9.06 2.85
N GLY A 26 17.56 -9.17 3.11
CA GLY A 26 18.07 -9.07 4.46
C GLY A 26 18.65 -7.72 4.83
N PHE A 27 17.95 -6.62 4.59
CA PHE A 27 18.34 -5.37 5.22
C PHE A 27 18.10 -5.43 6.72
N GLY A 28 19.18 -5.30 7.49
CA GLY A 28 19.13 -5.14 8.94
C GLY A 28 18.96 -6.40 9.78
N ALA A 29 19.07 -7.60 9.22
CA ALA A 29 19.20 -8.78 10.06
C ALA A 29 20.64 -8.90 10.58
N ASP A 30 20.84 -8.68 11.87
CA ASP A 30 22.15 -8.71 12.52
C ASP A 30 22.75 -10.12 12.70
N ARG A 31 22.02 -11.17 12.33
CA ARG A 31 22.46 -12.57 12.52
C ARG A 31 22.70 -13.25 11.18
N PRO A 32 23.90 -13.84 10.97
CA PRO A 32 24.15 -14.63 9.80
C PRO A 32 23.22 -15.85 9.78
N ALA A 33 22.63 -16.13 8.64
CA ALA A 33 21.89 -17.37 8.44
C ALA A 33 22.88 -18.55 8.51
N THR A 34 22.55 -19.56 9.30
CA THR A 34 23.33 -20.79 9.37
C THR A 34 23.02 -21.77 8.26
N VAL A 35 21.90 -21.56 7.57
CA VAL A 35 21.45 -22.42 6.45
C VAL A 35 21.06 -21.53 5.28
N ALA A 36 21.66 -21.77 4.13
CA ALA A 36 21.32 -21.14 2.88
C ALA A 36 20.38 -22.03 2.06
N THR A 37 19.30 -21.46 1.55
CA THR A 37 18.39 -22.16 0.63
C THR A 37 18.73 -21.89 -0.83
N ASP A 38 19.44 -20.82 -1.13
CA ASP A 38 19.96 -20.51 -2.45
C ASP A 38 21.50 -20.52 -2.43
N LEU A 39 22.08 -21.51 -3.08
CA LEU A 39 23.54 -21.71 -3.18
C LEU A 39 24.11 -21.22 -4.51
N ARG A 40 23.32 -20.60 -5.36
CA ARG A 40 23.78 -20.07 -6.65
C ARG A 40 24.80 -18.96 -6.44
N PRO A 41 25.83 -18.89 -7.30
CA PRO A 41 26.82 -17.83 -7.22
C PRO A 41 26.17 -16.46 -7.56
N GLY A 42 26.50 -15.44 -6.80
CA GLY A 42 25.99 -14.08 -6.94
C GLY A 42 25.18 -13.63 -5.73
N LYS A 43 24.99 -12.32 -5.65
CA LYS A 43 24.16 -11.72 -4.60
C LYS A 43 22.75 -11.58 -5.10
N LEU A 44 21.78 -12.07 -4.34
CA LEU A 44 20.40 -11.69 -4.51
C LEU A 44 20.23 -10.29 -3.90
N GLY A 45 19.88 -9.32 -4.72
CA GLY A 45 19.61 -7.96 -4.27
C GLY A 45 18.16 -7.77 -3.83
N PRO A 46 17.84 -6.65 -3.18
CA PRO A 46 16.47 -6.35 -2.78
C PRO A 46 15.50 -6.27 -3.96
N PHE A 47 15.95 -5.82 -5.11
CA PHE A 47 15.11 -5.78 -6.32
C PHE A 47 14.82 -7.17 -6.88
N ASP A 48 15.71 -8.14 -6.71
CA ASP A 48 15.44 -9.53 -7.12
C ASP A 48 14.32 -10.14 -6.27
N GLU A 49 14.30 -9.81 -4.99
CA GLU A 49 13.21 -10.25 -4.11
C GLU A 49 11.92 -9.53 -4.39
N LEU A 50 11.97 -8.20 -4.51
CA LEU A 50 10.79 -7.40 -4.88
C LEU A 50 10.16 -7.91 -6.19
N ALA A 51 10.99 -8.24 -7.20
CA ALA A 51 10.50 -8.82 -8.44
C ALA A 51 9.76 -10.16 -8.23
N GLN A 52 10.26 -11.02 -7.33
CA GLN A 52 9.59 -12.28 -7.01
C GLN A 52 8.27 -12.05 -6.26
N VAL A 53 8.23 -11.12 -5.31
CA VAL A 53 6.99 -10.75 -4.59
C VAL A 53 5.97 -10.13 -5.54
N ILE A 54 6.39 -9.25 -6.44
CA ILE A 54 5.54 -8.63 -7.47
C ILE A 54 4.94 -9.71 -8.39
N HIS A 55 5.74 -10.67 -8.81
CA HIS A 55 5.26 -11.81 -9.60
C HIS A 55 4.27 -12.68 -8.82
N ALA A 56 4.55 -12.96 -7.56
CA ALA A 56 3.63 -13.69 -6.70
C ALA A 56 2.30 -12.95 -6.54
N ALA A 57 2.32 -11.62 -6.40
CA ALA A 57 1.11 -10.80 -6.33
C ALA A 57 0.27 -10.90 -7.63
N GLU A 58 0.92 -10.81 -8.80
CA GLU A 58 0.23 -10.99 -10.08
C GLU A 58 -0.45 -12.35 -10.20
N LEU A 59 0.23 -13.42 -9.76
CA LEU A 59 -0.28 -14.80 -9.83
C LEU A 59 -1.36 -15.10 -8.76
N SER A 60 -1.28 -14.45 -7.62
CA SER A 60 -2.20 -14.66 -6.51
C SER A 60 -3.55 -13.96 -6.72
N GLY A 61 -3.68 -13.14 -7.76
CA GLY A 61 -4.93 -12.48 -8.10
C GLY A 61 -5.31 -11.33 -7.15
N VAL A 62 -4.37 -10.73 -6.44
CA VAL A 62 -4.63 -9.46 -5.74
C VAL A 62 -4.84 -8.36 -6.78
N ASP A 63 -5.69 -7.38 -6.44
CA ASP A 63 -6.06 -6.31 -7.36
C ASP A 63 -4.97 -5.26 -7.52
N GLY A 64 -4.12 -5.13 -6.50
CA GLY A 64 -3.01 -4.19 -6.54
C GLY A 64 -1.92 -4.47 -5.52
N VAL A 65 -0.82 -3.75 -5.67
CA VAL A 65 0.28 -3.72 -4.70
C VAL A 65 0.56 -2.30 -4.27
N ILE A 66 1.09 -2.14 -3.06
CA ILE A 66 1.57 -0.86 -2.56
C ILE A 66 3.09 -0.91 -2.53
N ALA A 67 3.75 0.03 -3.21
CA ALA A 67 5.17 0.30 -3.08
C ALA A 67 5.34 1.33 -1.94
N PRO A 68 5.64 0.88 -0.71
CA PRO A 68 5.62 1.76 0.45
C PRO A 68 6.84 2.68 0.46
N TYR A 69 6.65 3.88 1.01
CA TYR A 69 7.75 4.74 1.39
C TYR A 69 8.35 4.26 2.72
N ASP A 70 9.63 3.98 2.70
CA ASP A 70 10.42 3.64 3.87
C ASP A 70 11.74 4.41 3.85
N PRO A 71 12.08 5.14 4.94
CA PRO A 71 13.34 5.90 5.03
C PRO A 71 14.60 5.07 4.79
N SER A 72 14.55 3.80 5.11
CA SER A 72 15.68 2.85 5.03
C SER A 72 15.48 1.78 3.95
N GLY A 73 14.39 1.87 3.20
CA GLY A 73 14.07 0.94 2.13
C GLY A 73 14.44 1.48 0.74
N GLU A 74 14.00 0.74 -0.27
CA GLU A 74 14.13 1.14 -1.67
C GLU A 74 13.18 2.29 -2.01
N GLU A 75 13.57 3.11 -2.97
CA GLU A 75 12.79 4.27 -3.38
C GLU A 75 11.47 3.86 -4.08
N SER A 76 10.35 4.32 -3.57
CA SER A 76 9.01 3.84 -3.92
C SER A 76 8.63 4.07 -5.39
N TRP A 77 9.02 5.20 -6.02
CA TRP A 77 8.73 5.47 -7.43
C TRP A 77 9.51 4.54 -8.35
N VAL A 78 10.76 4.21 -8.00
CA VAL A 78 11.59 3.27 -8.75
C VAL A 78 11.02 1.85 -8.65
N VAL A 79 10.61 1.43 -7.43
CA VAL A 79 9.94 0.14 -7.20
C VAL A 79 8.62 0.07 -7.96
N ALA A 80 7.80 1.12 -7.89
CA ALA A 80 6.52 1.17 -8.60
C ALA A 80 6.70 1.10 -10.13
N ALA A 81 7.69 1.81 -10.68
CA ALA A 81 8.00 1.75 -12.11
C ALA A 81 8.43 0.33 -12.54
N ALA A 82 9.27 -0.33 -11.74
CA ALA A 82 9.68 -1.71 -11.97
C ALA A 82 8.48 -2.68 -11.90
N ALA A 83 7.62 -2.53 -10.89
CA ALA A 83 6.41 -3.34 -10.73
C ALA A 83 5.46 -3.19 -11.92
N LEU A 84 5.16 -1.95 -12.33
CA LEU A 84 4.31 -1.67 -13.50
C LEU A 84 4.87 -2.25 -14.80
N ARG A 85 6.20 -2.30 -14.93
CA ARG A 85 6.87 -2.85 -16.12
C ARG A 85 6.83 -4.38 -16.15
N GLN A 86 6.89 -5.03 -14.98
CA GLN A 86 6.97 -6.48 -14.85
C GLN A 86 5.61 -7.18 -14.80
N THR A 87 4.53 -6.42 -14.54
CA THR A 87 3.16 -6.95 -14.40
C THR A 87 2.25 -6.49 -15.52
N ARG A 88 1.08 -7.12 -15.64
CA ARG A 88 0.06 -6.80 -16.65
C ARG A 88 -1.28 -6.38 -16.06
N HIS A 89 -1.63 -6.88 -14.86
CA HIS A 89 -2.97 -6.74 -14.29
C HIS A 89 -2.97 -5.96 -12.98
N VAL A 90 -2.03 -6.22 -12.07
CA VAL A 90 -2.02 -5.55 -10.77
C VAL A 90 -1.83 -4.04 -10.92
N ARG A 91 -2.63 -3.30 -10.17
CA ARG A 91 -2.47 -1.87 -9.96
C ARG A 91 -1.31 -1.62 -9.00
N VAL A 92 -0.63 -0.51 -9.13
CA VAL A 92 0.52 -0.19 -8.28
C VAL A 92 0.32 1.18 -7.65
N ALA A 93 0.10 1.19 -6.35
CA ALA A 93 0.01 2.42 -5.56
C ALA A 93 1.40 2.79 -5.06
N VAL A 94 1.98 3.85 -5.61
CA VAL A 94 3.25 4.41 -5.15
C VAL A 94 3.02 5.28 -3.93
N GLU A 95 3.69 4.98 -2.81
CA GLU A 95 3.62 5.82 -1.62
C GLU A 95 4.73 6.86 -1.61
N PHE A 96 4.38 8.11 -1.40
CA PHE A 96 5.33 9.21 -1.35
C PHE A 96 4.81 10.38 -0.51
N HIS A 97 5.73 11.26 -0.09
CA HIS A 97 5.39 12.48 0.63
C HIS A 97 5.23 13.68 -0.30
N PRO A 98 4.25 14.56 -0.06
CA PRO A 98 4.14 15.86 -0.74
C PRO A 98 5.36 16.77 -0.55
N ALA A 99 6.24 16.45 0.41
CA ALA A 99 7.51 17.15 0.64
C ALA A 99 8.57 16.86 -0.43
N PHE A 100 8.42 15.76 -1.19
CA PHE A 100 9.46 15.29 -2.12
C PHE A 100 9.10 15.67 -3.56
N GLY A 101 9.66 16.77 -4.00
CA GLY A 101 9.42 17.29 -5.33
C GLY A 101 8.15 18.16 -5.44
N THR A 102 7.90 18.66 -6.63
CA THR A 102 6.74 19.50 -6.91
C THR A 102 5.56 18.68 -7.41
N PRO A 103 4.32 19.14 -7.20
CA PRO A 103 3.14 18.45 -7.72
C PRO A 103 3.15 18.35 -9.27
N VAL A 104 3.71 19.35 -9.95
CA VAL A 104 3.90 19.35 -11.40
C VAL A 104 4.82 18.22 -11.82
N TYR A 105 5.94 18.01 -11.12
CA TYR A 105 6.87 16.93 -11.47
C TYR A 105 6.30 15.55 -11.16
N ALA A 106 5.58 15.40 -10.04
CA ALA A 106 4.88 14.15 -9.73
C ALA A 106 3.83 13.80 -10.79
N ALA A 107 3.07 14.79 -11.27
CA ALA A 107 2.15 14.62 -12.39
C ALA A 107 2.89 14.19 -13.68
N LYS A 108 4.08 14.76 -13.95
CA LYS A 108 4.91 14.39 -15.10
C LYS A 108 5.38 12.93 -15.06
N MET A 109 5.90 12.49 -13.94
CA MET A 109 6.30 11.08 -13.76
C MET A 109 5.10 10.16 -13.94
N SER A 110 3.99 10.52 -13.30
CA SER A 110 2.75 9.74 -13.35
C SER A 110 2.20 9.59 -14.77
N ALA A 111 2.20 10.63 -15.56
CA ALA A 111 1.76 10.55 -16.95
C ALA A 111 2.60 9.56 -17.78
N THR A 112 3.90 9.52 -17.53
CA THR A 112 4.78 8.54 -18.17
C THR A 112 4.43 7.11 -17.72
N LEU A 113 4.26 6.89 -16.41
CA LEU A 113 3.95 5.58 -15.86
C LEU A 113 2.53 5.11 -16.21
N GLN A 114 1.55 6.01 -16.26
CA GLN A 114 0.19 5.70 -16.73
C GLN A 114 0.19 5.20 -18.18
N ARG A 115 0.94 5.85 -19.07
CA ARG A 115 1.07 5.38 -20.45
C ARG A 115 1.80 4.04 -20.56
N LEU A 116 2.87 3.86 -19.78
CA LEU A 116 3.66 2.63 -19.77
C LEU A 116 2.83 1.45 -19.26
N SER A 117 1.91 1.69 -18.33
CA SER A 117 1.14 0.66 -17.63
C SER A 117 -0.31 0.55 -18.10
N SER A 118 -0.75 1.36 -19.06
CA SER A 118 -2.16 1.44 -19.48
C SER A 118 -3.10 1.78 -18.31
N GLY A 119 -2.73 2.76 -17.49
CA GLY A 119 -3.60 3.31 -16.46
C GLY A 119 -3.54 2.60 -15.10
N ARG A 120 -2.51 1.79 -14.81
CA ARG A 120 -2.42 1.00 -13.58
C ARG A 120 -1.67 1.67 -12.42
N LEU A 121 -1.09 2.86 -12.61
CA LEU A 121 -0.48 3.62 -11.53
C LEU A 121 -1.56 4.22 -10.64
N GLU A 122 -1.36 4.11 -9.34
CA GLU A 122 -2.14 4.79 -8.31
C GLU A 122 -1.20 5.55 -7.38
N TRP A 123 -1.70 6.56 -6.69
CA TRP A 123 -0.96 7.34 -5.71
C TRP A 123 -1.38 6.96 -4.30
N ARG A 124 -0.43 6.83 -3.40
CA ARG A 124 -0.67 6.79 -1.96
C ARG A 124 0.12 7.92 -1.31
N LEU A 125 -0.56 9.00 -0.93
CA LEU A 125 0.10 10.11 -0.27
C LEU A 125 0.29 9.80 1.23
N LYS A 126 1.54 9.87 1.66
CA LYS A 126 1.91 9.80 3.09
C LYS A 126 2.04 11.23 3.63
N VAL A 127 0.99 11.71 4.27
CA VAL A 127 0.95 13.07 4.82
C VAL A 127 1.61 13.11 6.20
N GLU A 128 1.28 12.14 7.05
CA GLU A 128 1.88 12.00 8.37
C GLU A 128 3.23 11.29 8.29
N THR A 129 4.20 11.82 9.01
CA THR A 129 5.55 11.23 9.12
C THR A 129 6.13 11.52 10.48
N ASP A 130 7.05 10.68 10.92
CA ASP A 130 7.81 10.93 12.15
C ASP A 130 8.57 12.25 12.05
N PRO A 131 8.54 13.11 13.08
CA PRO A 131 9.21 14.41 13.05
C PRO A 131 10.74 14.32 12.90
N ALA A 132 11.38 13.25 13.38
CA ALA A 132 12.82 13.08 13.20
C ALA A 132 13.14 12.68 11.76
N ASP A 133 12.32 11.81 11.16
CA ASP A 133 12.43 11.42 9.76
C ASP A 133 12.21 12.62 8.81
N ALA A 134 11.22 13.45 9.08
CA ALA A 134 10.98 14.68 8.33
C ALA A 134 12.20 15.61 8.37
N ARG A 135 12.74 15.87 9.57
CA ARG A 135 13.92 16.72 9.73
C ARG A 135 15.17 16.17 9.05
N ALA A 136 15.36 14.85 9.10
CA ALA A 136 16.49 14.19 8.42
C ALA A 136 16.48 14.42 6.91
N ARG A 137 15.31 14.72 6.32
CA ARG A 137 15.15 15.02 4.89
C ARG A 137 14.95 16.48 4.57
N GLY A 138 15.11 17.36 5.56
CA GLY A 138 14.97 18.81 5.38
C GLY A 138 13.50 19.28 5.32
N ASP A 139 12.53 18.44 5.63
CA ASP A 139 11.12 18.85 5.74
C ASP A 139 10.85 19.41 7.14
N GLN A 140 10.52 20.70 7.18
CA GLN A 140 10.25 21.43 8.41
C GLN A 140 8.76 21.72 8.62
N VAL A 141 7.91 21.33 7.68
CA VAL A 141 6.46 21.51 7.81
C VAL A 141 5.91 20.50 8.84
N THR A 142 5.12 20.98 9.78
CA THR A 142 4.65 20.18 10.91
C THR A 142 3.14 20.33 11.13
N GLY A 143 2.54 19.38 11.83
CA GLY A 143 1.15 19.44 12.26
C GLY A 143 0.17 19.61 11.09
N ARG A 144 -0.79 20.52 11.27
CA ARG A 144 -1.85 20.78 10.29
C ARG A 144 -1.36 21.33 8.96
N ASP A 145 -0.22 22.01 8.95
CA ASP A 145 0.35 22.56 7.72
C ASP A 145 0.78 21.46 6.73
N ARG A 146 1.05 20.23 7.20
CA ARG A 146 1.27 19.08 6.33
C ARG A 146 0.03 18.75 5.50
N TYR A 147 -1.14 18.84 6.11
CA TYR A 147 -2.41 18.62 5.42
C TYR A 147 -2.76 19.76 4.46
N ALA A 148 -2.47 21.01 4.84
CA ALA A 148 -2.62 22.16 3.95
C ALA A 148 -1.71 22.02 2.72
N ARG A 149 -0.43 21.63 2.93
CA ARG A 149 0.48 21.34 1.81
C ARG A 149 -0.03 20.20 0.92
N ALA A 150 -0.55 19.12 1.51
CA ALA A 150 -1.09 18.01 0.74
C ALA A 150 -2.34 18.39 -0.06
N ASP A 151 -3.18 19.25 0.49
CA ASP A 151 -4.34 19.83 -0.20
C ASP A 151 -3.93 20.64 -1.43
N GLU A 152 -2.98 21.56 -1.28
CA GLU A 152 -2.43 22.32 -2.41
C GLU A 152 -1.71 21.42 -3.42
N PHE A 153 -0.95 20.43 -2.95
CA PHE A 153 -0.26 19.46 -3.81
C PHE A 153 -1.23 18.73 -4.74
N LEU A 154 -2.31 18.18 -4.19
CA LEU A 154 -3.31 17.46 -4.97
C LEU A 154 -4.10 18.39 -5.89
N THR A 155 -4.40 19.61 -5.43
CA THR A 155 -5.06 20.64 -6.24
C THR A 155 -4.21 20.98 -7.47
N VAL A 156 -2.94 21.28 -7.27
CA VAL A 156 -2.01 21.63 -8.36
C VAL A 156 -1.81 20.45 -9.31
N ALA A 157 -1.57 19.25 -8.76
CA ALA A 157 -1.32 18.07 -9.60
C ALA A 157 -2.52 17.73 -10.50
N ARG A 158 -3.75 17.81 -9.97
CA ARG A 158 -4.99 17.62 -10.74
C ARG A 158 -5.23 18.77 -11.72
N GLY A 159 -4.95 20.01 -11.32
CA GLY A 159 -5.07 21.18 -12.18
C GLY A 159 -4.17 21.04 -13.41
N VAL A 160 -2.89 20.78 -13.19
CA VAL A 160 -1.91 20.58 -14.28
C VAL A 160 -2.27 19.38 -15.17
N TRP A 161 -2.85 18.32 -14.61
CA TRP A 161 -3.26 17.14 -15.37
C TRP A 161 -4.48 17.41 -16.26
N ASN A 162 -5.43 18.17 -15.76
CA ASN A 162 -6.67 18.46 -16.46
C ASN A 162 -6.55 19.66 -17.43
N ASP A 163 -5.49 20.44 -17.31
CA ASP A 163 -5.21 21.58 -18.18
C ASP A 163 -4.67 21.09 -19.55
N SER A 164 -5.56 20.46 -20.28
CA SER A 164 -5.30 19.87 -21.60
C SER A 164 -5.88 20.70 -22.75
N GLU A 165 -6.12 21.99 -22.59
CA GLU A 165 -6.48 22.84 -23.71
C GLU A 165 -5.31 22.97 -24.70
N VAL A 166 -5.17 21.92 -25.49
CA VAL A 166 -4.39 21.98 -26.72
C VAL A 166 -5.20 22.80 -27.72
N LEU A 167 -4.88 24.07 -27.87
CA LEU A 167 -5.46 24.87 -28.95
C LEU A 167 -5.10 24.21 -30.31
N PRO A 168 -6.02 24.28 -31.29
CA PRO A 168 -5.74 23.80 -32.62
C PRO A 168 -4.48 24.46 -33.17
N GLY A 169 -3.40 23.69 -33.32
CA GLY A 169 -2.08 24.19 -33.75
C GLY A 169 -0.94 23.83 -32.78
N GLY A 170 -1.23 23.27 -31.62
CA GLY A 170 -0.25 22.61 -30.73
C GLY A 170 0.61 23.50 -29.85
N PHE A 171 0.52 24.83 -29.97
CA PHE A 171 1.31 25.78 -29.15
C PHE A 171 0.48 27.04 -28.89
N GLY A 172 0.13 27.28 -27.63
CA GLY A 172 -0.40 28.56 -27.21
C GLY A 172 -1.71 28.51 -26.43
N GLY A 173 -1.65 28.11 -25.18
CA GLY A 173 -2.58 28.43 -24.12
C GLY A 173 -1.78 28.92 -22.93
N THR A 174 -2.38 29.73 -22.05
CA THR A 174 -1.81 29.94 -20.72
C THR A 174 -1.89 28.62 -19.98
N GLY A 175 -0.77 28.12 -19.44
CA GLY A 175 -0.76 26.91 -18.62
C GLY A 175 -1.51 27.12 -17.30
N TYR A 176 -1.59 26.05 -16.50
CA TYR A 176 -2.26 26.10 -15.20
C TYR A 176 -1.57 27.09 -14.25
N GLU A 177 -2.37 27.95 -13.64
CA GLU A 177 -1.92 28.91 -12.65
C GLU A 177 -2.46 28.57 -11.27
N PHE A 178 -1.61 28.67 -10.27
CA PHE A 178 -1.97 28.47 -8.85
C PHE A 178 -1.06 29.31 -7.96
N ALA A 179 -1.65 30.05 -7.04
CA ALA A 179 -0.94 30.78 -6.01
C ALA A 179 -1.45 30.33 -4.63
N GLY A 180 -0.61 29.63 -3.88
CA GLY A 180 -0.91 29.09 -2.55
C GLY A 180 0.14 29.44 -1.52
N ASN A 181 0.06 28.81 -0.35
CA ASN A 181 1.03 29.00 0.72
C ASN A 181 2.27 28.08 0.58
N HIS A 182 2.10 26.96 -0.09
CA HIS A 182 3.14 25.95 -0.24
C HIS A 182 3.62 25.83 -1.68
N TYR A 183 2.78 26.15 -2.64
CA TYR A 183 3.10 26.07 -4.07
C TYR A 183 2.64 27.33 -4.79
N ASP A 184 3.50 27.78 -5.70
CA ASP A 184 3.20 28.85 -6.64
C ASP A 184 3.58 28.33 -8.04
N VAL A 185 2.60 28.30 -8.94
CA VAL A 185 2.73 27.71 -10.28
C VAL A 185 2.25 28.71 -11.30
N ILE A 186 3.13 29.10 -12.21
CA ILE A 186 2.85 29.98 -13.34
C ILE A 186 3.11 29.22 -14.62
N ASP A 187 2.15 29.23 -15.52
CA ASP A 187 2.23 28.54 -16.82
C ASP A 187 2.56 27.04 -16.67
N GLY A 188 2.03 26.40 -15.62
CA GLY A 188 2.24 24.99 -15.33
C GLY A 188 1.54 24.07 -16.31
N GLY A 189 2.12 22.90 -16.58
CA GLY A 189 1.54 21.92 -17.47
C GLY A 189 2.55 21.27 -18.39
N PHE A 190 2.07 20.34 -19.21
CA PHE A 190 2.93 19.53 -20.08
C PHE A 190 2.41 19.63 -21.52
N ARG A 191 2.63 20.73 -22.13
CA ARG A 191 2.12 21.05 -23.46
C ARG A 191 2.19 19.84 -24.41
N GLY A 192 1.06 19.24 -24.68
CA GLY A 192 0.84 18.34 -25.82
C GLY A 192 0.99 16.84 -25.62
N ILE A 193 1.36 16.29 -24.47
CA ILE A 193 1.57 14.82 -24.33
C ILE A 193 0.90 14.18 -23.11
N LEU A 194 0.22 14.94 -22.29
CA LEU A 194 -0.50 14.36 -21.17
C LEU A 194 -1.89 13.96 -21.66
N SER A 195 -1.93 12.87 -22.07
CA SER A 195 -2.69 11.83 -21.74
C SER A 195 -3.93 11.38 -22.44
N GLY A 196 -5.05 11.78 -22.40
CA GLY A 196 -6.24 10.95 -22.59
C GLY A 196 -6.41 9.82 -21.55
N LEU A 197 -5.49 9.70 -20.59
CA LEU A 197 -5.59 8.78 -19.45
C LEU A 197 -6.10 9.53 -18.22
N PRO A 198 -6.91 8.89 -17.35
CA PRO A 198 -7.37 9.50 -16.11
C PRO A 198 -6.19 9.79 -15.16
N PHE A 199 -6.38 10.77 -14.29
CA PHE A 199 -5.46 11.00 -13.17
C PHE A 199 -5.34 9.74 -12.33
N PRO A 200 -4.16 9.41 -11.76
CA PRO A 200 -4.00 8.27 -10.87
C PRO A 200 -5.03 8.29 -9.72
N VAL A 201 -5.56 7.13 -9.39
CA VAL A 201 -6.40 6.96 -8.19
C VAL A 201 -5.60 7.38 -6.96
N VAL A 202 -6.18 8.21 -6.10
CA VAL A 202 -5.51 8.77 -4.92
C VAL A 202 -5.94 8.02 -3.67
N HIS A 203 -4.99 7.31 -3.05
CA HIS A 203 -5.15 6.74 -1.73
C HIS A 203 -4.62 7.72 -0.67
N LEU A 204 -5.43 7.94 0.36
CA LEU A 204 -5.04 8.68 1.55
C LEU A 204 -5.18 7.79 2.77
N THR A 205 -4.48 8.13 3.85
CA THR A 205 -4.40 7.29 5.04
C THR A 205 -4.54 8.12 6.31
N GLY A 206 -4.89 7.46 7.41
CA GLY A 206 -4.92 8.06 8.74
C GLY A 206 -6.31 8.08 9.35
N ASN A 207 -6.36 8.12 10.69
CA ASN A 207 -7.63 8.12 11.43
C ASN A 207 -7.94 9.49 12.03
N SER A 208 -7.07 10.50 11.81
CA SER A 208 -7.26 11.87 12.32
C SER A 208 -8.37 12.60 11.56
N ASP A 209 -8.93 13.63 12.18
CA ASP A 209 -9.97 14.47 11.56
C ASP A 209 -9.46 15.18 10.31
N GLU A 210 -8.21 15.63 10.36
CA GLU A 210 -7.52 16.25 9.22
C GLU A 210 -7.34 15.26 8.06
N ALA A 211 -6.97 14.01 8.35
CA ALA A 211 -6.83 12.96 7.33
C ALA A 211 -8.16 12.66 6.65
N VAL A 212 -9.21 12.53 7.44
CA VAL A 212 -10.58 12.28 6.95
C VAL A 212 -11.07 13.46 6.10
N THR A 213 -10.81 14.70 6.53
CA THR A 213 -11.18 15.91 5.79
C THR A 213 -10.48 16.01 4.43
N LEU A 214 -9.16 15.79 4.43
CA LEU A 214 -8.39 15.77 3.18
C LEU A 214 -8.89 14.67 2.24
N SER A 215 -9.21 13.50 2.79
CA SER A 215 -9.70 12.36 2.01
C SER A 215 -11.09 12.62 1.41
N ALA A 216 -11.99 13.23 2.14
CA ALA A 216 -13.29 13.62 1.63
C ALA A 216 -13.17 14.56 0.42
N LYS A 217 -12.17 15.46 0.44
CA LYS A 217 -11.93 16.43 -0.64
C LYS A 217 -11.21 15.82 -1.86
N HIS A 218 -10.18 15.02 -1.64
CA HIS A 218 -9.26 14.59 -2.70
C HIS A 218 -9.14 13.08 -2.89
N GLY A 219 -9.44 12.28 -1.85
CA GLY A 219 -9.26 10.84 -1.90
C GLY A 219 -10.25 10.15 -2.82
N ASP A 220 -9.78 9.16 -3.54
CA ASP A 220 -10.62 8.19 -4.24
C ASP A 220 -10.73 6.91 -3.41
N VAL A 221 -9.69 6.63 -2.63
CA VAL A 221 -9.59 5.54 -1.67
C VAL A 221 -9.02 6.07 -0.35
N HIS A 222 -9.56 5.62 0.78
CA HIS A 222 -9.01 5.88 2.09
C HIS A 222 -8.62 4.58 2.79
N GLN A 223 -7.44 4.53 3.39
CA GLN A 223 -6.95 3.35 4.09
C GLN A 223 -6.93 3.60 5.59
N PHE A 224 -7.75 2.86 6.31
CA PHE A 224 -7.77 2.84 7.77
C PHE A 224 -6.83 1.77 8.32
N VAL A 225 -6.41 1.94 9.56
CA VAL A 225 -5.68 0.95 10.35
C VAL A 225 -6.58 0.48 11.49
N LEU A 226 -6.59 -0.81 11.75
CA LEU A 226 -7.30 -1.37 12.88
C LEU A 226 -6.58 -0.98 14.18
N THR A 227 -7.30 -0.29 15.07
CA THR A 227 -6.82 0.18 16.36
C THR A 227 -7.73 -0.29 17.48
N ASP A 228 -7.31 -0.12 18.74
CA ASP A 228 -8.15 -0.43 19.90
C ASP A 228 -9.46 0.38 19.96
N THR A 229 -9.44 1.59 19.40
CA THR A 229 -10.63 2.46 19.30
C THR A 229 -11.48 2.22 18.06
N GLY A 230 -11.06 1.26 17.20
CA GLY A 230 -11.72 0.98 15.94
C GLY A 230 -11.45 2.03 14.85
N TYR A 231 -12.14 1.90 13.74
CA TYR A 231 -12.06 2.80 12.57
C TYR A 231 -13.47 3.31 12.17
N GLU A 232 -14.53 2.71 12.70
CA GLU A 232 -15.90 2.85 12.18
C GLU A 232 -16.42 4.29 12.28
N THR A 233 -16.04 5.00 13.34
CA THR A 233 -16.44 6.41 13.51
C THR A 233 -15.83 7.28 12.42
N SER A 234 -14.52 7.11 12.17
CA SER A 234 -13.82 7.84 11.10
C SER A 234 -14.33 7.44 9.71
N ALA A 235 -14.68 6.17 9.50
CA ALA A 235 -15.24 5.70 8.25
C ALA A 235 -16.63 6.29 7.93
N ARG A 236 -17.48 6.46 8.94
CA ARG A 236 -18.78 7.15 8.81
C ARG A 236 -18.58 8.64 8.55
N THR A 237 -17.74 9.30 9.34
CA THR A 237 -17.42 10.72 9.15
C THR A 237 -16.88 11.00 7.75
N LEU A 238 -16.02 10.12 7.23
CA LEU A 238 -15.53 10.22 5.85
C LEU A 238 -16.65 10.11 4.82
N ALA A 239 -17.55 9.16 4.99
CA ALA A 239 -18.67 8.97 4.07
C ALA A 239 -19.60 10.19 4.04
N ASP A 240 -19.93 10.75 5.21
CA ASP A 240 -20.78 11.93 5.34
C ASP A 240 -20.12 13.15 4.69
N ARG A 241 -18.86 13.45 5.02
CA ARG A 241 -18.12 14.58 4.43
C ARG A 241 -17.90 14.44 2.92
N ALA A 242 -17.66 13.24 2.44
CA ALA A 242 -17.52 13.00 0.99
C ALA A 242 -18.86 13.25 0.27
N LEU A 243 -19.97 12.78 0.86
CA LEU A 243 -21.31 12.98 0.32
C LEU A 243 -21.68 14.47 0.26
N GLU A 244 -21.34 15.26 1.28
CA GLU A 244 -21.52 16.72 1.28
C GLU A 244 -20.81 17.42 0.10
N GLN A 245 -19.74 16.80 -0.42
CA GLN A 245 -18.98 17.29 -1.58
C GLN A 245 -19.39 16.60 -2.89
N GLY A 246 -20.50 15.84 -2.88
CA GLY A 246 -20.97 15.08 -4.05
C GLY A 246 -20.03 13.95 -4.48
N ARG A 247 -19.23 13.41 -3.55
CA ARG A 247 -18.21 12.38 -3.81
C ARG A 247 -18.49 11.08 -3.06
N SER A 248 -17.87 10.03 -3.51
CA SER A 248 -17.78 8.75 -2.82
C SER A 248 -16.31 8.38 -2.68
N VAL A 249 -15.90 7.93 -1.51
CA VAL A 249 -14.54 7.48 -1.21
C VAL A 249 -14.60 6.03 -0.77
N ARG A 250 -13.86 5.16 -1.47
CA ARG A 250 -13.73 3.74 -1.10
C ARG A 250 -12.86 3.61 0.15
N LYS A 251 -13.19 2.66 0.99
CA LYS A 251 -12.55 2.47 2.28
C LYS A 251 -11.88 1.10 2.35
N LEU A 252 -10.57 1.09 2.53
CA LEU A 252 -9.80 -0.13 2.75
C LEU A 252 -9.35 -0.21 4.20
N LEU A 253 -9.21 -1.43 4.71
CA LEU A 253 -8.63 -1.69 6.01
C LEU A 253 -7.27 -2.36 5.84
N ARG A 254 -6.22 -1.77 6.44
CA ARG A 254 -4.87 -2.30 6.39
C ARG A 254 -4.59 -3.15 7.61
N LEU A 255 -4.21 -4.41 7.40
CA LEU A 255 -3.91 -5.36 8.48
C LEU A 255 -3.01 -6.52 8.03
N PRO A 256 -2.14 -7.01 8.91
CA PRO A 256 -1.38 -8.24 8.68
C PRO A 256 -2.24 -9.47 8.93
N ILE A 257 -1.92 -10.57 8.23
CA ILE A 257 -2.63 -11.85 8.34
C ILE A 257 -1.66 -13.03 8.52
N ILE A 258 -2.11 -14.03 9.29
CA ILE A 258 -1.54 -15.37 9.34
C ILE A 258 -2.70 -16.36 9.26
N ALA A 259 -3.01 -16.81 8.03
CA ALA A 259 -4.09 -17.74 7.75
C ALA A 259 -3.53 -19.11 7.32
N ARG A 260 -4.13 -20.20 7.82
CA ARG A 260 -3.73 -21.59 7.52
C ARG A 260 -4.96 -22.46 7.29
N GLU A 261 -4.76 -23.72 6.99
CA GLU A 261 -5.82 -24.71 6.86
C GLU A 261 -6.64 -24.80 8.16
N THR A 262 -5.95 -24.81 9.27
CA THR A 262 -6.58 -24.88 10.61
C THR A 262 -6.08 -23.75 11.52
N THR A 263 -6.90 -23.37 12.47
CA THR A 263 -6.52 -22.37 13.49
C THR A 263 -5.32 -22.81 14.32
N ASP A 264 -5.17 -24.11 14.57
CA ASP A 264 -4.00 -24.64 15.31
C ASP A 264 -2.70 -24.49 14.51
N GLU A 265 -2.72 -24.71 13.19
CA GLU A 265 -1.57 -24.45 12.32
C GLU A 265 -1.20 -22.96 12.26
N ALA A 266 -2.21 -22.08 12.22
CA ALA A 266 -1.97 -20.64 12.27
C ALA A 266 -1.28 -20.25 13.59
N TRP A 267 -1.74 -20.76 14.72
CA TRP A 267 -1.08 -20.54 16.01
C TRP A 267 0.31 -21.16 16.11
N ALA A 268 0.52 -22.34 15.58
CA ALA A 268 1.85 -22.94 15.50
C ALA A 268 2.83 -22.07 14.69
N ARG A 269 2.32 -21.40 13.64
CA ARG A 269 3.10 -20.43 12.85
C ARG A 269 3.43 -19.19 13.68
N VAL A 270 2.46 -18.62 14.41
CA VAL A 270 2.68 -17.49 15.32
C VAL A 270 3.74 -17.81 16.36
N GLU A 271 3.61 -18.96 17.04
CA GLU A 271 4.55 -19.40 18.07
C GLU A 271 5.98 -19.58 17.54
N ARG A 272 6.11 -20.00 16.28
CA ARG A 272 7.42 -20.09 15.61
C ARG A 272 8.00 -18.69 15.36
N LEU A 273 7.22 -17.77 14.76
CA LEU A 273 7.62 -16.40 14.52
C LEU A 273 7.95 -15.67 15.81
N TRP A 274 7.17 -15.91 16.86
CA TRP A 274 7.40 -15.34 18.19
C TRP A 274 8.75 -15.74 18.77
N ARG A 275 9.11 -17.02 18.66
CA ARG A 275 10.42 -17.53 19.10
C ARG A 275 11.56 -16.98 18.25
N GLU A 276 11.35 -16.83 16.94
CA GLU A 276 12.33 -16.25 16.03
C GLU A 276 12.58 -14.76 16.34
N ALA A 277 11.52 -14.03 16.69
CA ALA A 277 11.61 -12.60 17.04
C ALA A 277 12.21 -12.37 18.44
N HIS A 278 12.12 -13.35 19.34
CA HIS A 278 12.57 -13.24 20.74
C HIS A 278 13.56 -14.36 21.11
N PRO A 279 14.75 -14.41 20.51
CA PRO A 279 15.71 -15.51 20.69
C PRO A 279 16.29 -15.59 22.09
N ASP A 280 16.25 -14.51 22.86
CA ASP A 280 16.81 -14.43 24.22
C ASP A 280 15.82 -14.91 25.30
N GLY A 281 14.73 -15.56 24.90
CA GLY A 281 13.79 -16.20 25.82
C GLY A 281 12.90 -15.21 26.59
N VAL A 282 12.84 -13.96 26.18
CA VAL A 282 11.93 -13.00 26.82
C VAL A 282 10.54 -13.19 26.26
N SER A 283 9.76 -13.71 27.06
CA SER A 283 8.66 -13.14 27.77
C SER A 283 7.32 -13.22 27.08
N GLY A 284 6.53 -13.98 27.71
CA GLY A 284 5.10 -13.91 27.56
C GLY A 284 4.58 -14.91 26.52
N ASP A 285 3.44 -15.43 26.86
CA ASP A 285 2.67 -16.29 25.99
C ASP A 285 2.13 -15.43 24.82
N SER A 286 2.48 -15.77 23.59
CA SER A 286 1.93 -15.10 22.40
C SER A 286 0.40 -15.17 22.39
N ARG A 287 -0.20 -16.21 22.96
CA ARG A 287 -1.64 -16.38 23.06
C ARG A 287 -2.32 -15.39 24.02
N ALA A 288 -1.58 -14.81 24.98
CA ALA A 288 -2.12 -13.77 25.85
C ALA A 288 -2.50 -12.48 25.11
N LEU A 289 -2.05 -12.31 23.87
CA LEU A 289 -2.39 -11.19 23.00
C LEU A 289 -3.55 -11.52 22.02
N ALA A 290 -4.13 -12.72 22.14
CA ALA A 290 -5.31 -13.09 21.38
C ALA A 290 -6.51 -12.21 21.78
N ARG A 291 -7.30 -11.87 20.79
CA ARG A 291 -8.54 -11.12 20.92
C ARG A 291 -9.70 -11.97 20.41
N GLU A 292 -10.91 -11.45 20.50
CA GLU A 292 -12.07 -12.08 19.89
C GLU A 292 -11.96 -12.12 18.36
N ASN A 293 -12.70 -13.01 17.72
CA ASN A 293 -12.93 -13.05 16.28
C ASN A 293 -11.64 -13.09 15.45
N SER A 294 -10.74 -14.01 15.75
CA SER A 294 -9.46 -14.20 15.02
C SER A 294 -8.49 -13.02 15.08
N GLN A 295 -8.76 -11.98 15.86
CA GLN A 295 -7.86 -10.84 16.01
C GLN A 295 -6.72 -11.15 16.99
N TRP A 296 -5.55 -10.59 16.71
CA TRP A 296 -4.37 -10.72 17.55
C TRP A 296 -3.58 -9.40 17.59
N SER A 297 -3.17 -8.96 18.78
CA SER A 297 -2.50 -7.67 18.99
C SER A 297 -0.98 -7.77 19.21
N GLY A 298 -0.33 -8.75 18.59
CA GLY A 298 1.11 -8.99 18.74
C GLY A 298 1.93 -8.84 17.46
N PHE A 299 1.37 -8.34 16.39
CA PHE A 299 2.07 -8.21 15.11
C PHE A 299 3.22 -7.22 15.14
N ASP A 300 3.12 -6.13 15.90
CA ASP A 300 4.20 -5.17 16.11
C ASP A 300 5.45 -5.83 16.72
N ARG A 301 5.26 -6.78 17.59
CA ARG A 301 6.35 -7.56 18.20
C ARG A 301 7.00 -8.57 17.25
N LEU A 302 6.34 -8.84 16.12
CA LEU A 302 6.90 -9.58 14.99
C LEU A 302 7.53 -8.66 13.93
N GLY A 303 7.59 -7.35 14.19
CA GLY A 303 8.16 -6.36 13.29
C GLY A 303 7.24 -5.88 12.17
N TYR A 304 5.91 -6.00 12.35
CA TYR A 304 4.93 -5.33 11.49
C TYR A 304 4.65 -3.91 12.02
N ASP A 305 4.24 -3.02 11.14
CA ASP A 305 3.88 -1.65 11.53
C ASP A 305 2.53 -1.57 12.25
N GLN A 306 1.65 -2.56 12.04
CA GLN A 306 0.35 -2.65 12.70
C GLN A 306 0.42 -3.63 13.85
N PRO A 307 -0.07 -3.25 15.05
CA PRO A 307 -0.12 -4.18 16.19
C PRO A 307 -1.22 -5.23 16.01
N ILE A 308 -2.35 -4.87 15.39
CA ILE A 308 -3.53 -5.74 15.29
C ILE A 308 -3.64 -6.29 13.88
N GLY A 309 -3.88 -7.60 13.79
CA GLY A 309 -4.15 -8.32 12.54
C GLY A 309 -4.93 -9.60 12.81
N LEU A 310 -5.02 -10.47 11.82
CA LEU A 310 -5.85 -11.67 11.90
C LEU A 310 -5.02 -12.96 11.90
N ILE A 311 -5.42 -13.91 12.76
CA ILE A 311 -4.84 -15.23 12.88
C ILE A 311 -5.97 -16.26 12.94
N GLY A 312 -5.91 -17.31 12.11
CA GLY A 312 -6.90 -18.38 12.18
C GLY A 312 -6.88 -19.31 10.98
N SER A 313 -7.92 -20.13 10.89
CA SER A 313 -8.18 -20.87 9.65
C SER A 313 -8.54 -19.90 8.50
N TYR A 314 -8.45 -20.36 7.26
CA TYR A 314 -8.87 -19.53 6.12
C TYR A 314 -10.34 -19.08 6.25
N GLU A 315 -11.22 -19.98 6.71
CA GLU A 315 -12.62 -19.67 6.92
C GLU A 315 -12.83 -18.65 8.06
N ASP A 316 -12.10 -18.79 9.18
CA ASP A 316 -12.22 -17.85 10.30
C ASP A 316 -11.73 -16.46 9.93
N VAL A 317 -10.60 -16.37 9.24
CA VAL A 317 -10.05 -15.11 8.74
C VAL A 317 -10.98 -14.50 7.69
N ALA A 318 -11.52 -15.28 6.77
CA ALA A 318 -12.48 -14.80 5.76
C ALA A 318 -13.76 -14.28 6.40
N ARG A 319 -14.26 -14.96 7.41
CA ARG A 319 -15.45 -14.55 8.18
C ARG A 319 -15.19 -13.21 8.88
N GLU A 320 -14.03 -13.06 9.50
CA GLU A 320 -13.68 -11.82 10.17
C GLU A 320 -13.51 -10.67 9.16
N LEU A 321 -12.81 -10.87 8.04
CA LEU A 321 -12.70 -9.89 6.96
C LEU A 321 -14.08 -9.45 6.46
N SER A 322 -15.00 -10.38 6.28
CA SER A 322 -16.37 -10.09 5.84
C SER A 322 -17.23 -9.40 6.89
N SER A 323 -16.83 -9.42 8.17
CA SER A 323 -17.54 -8.77 9.26
C SER A 323 -17.27 -7.27 9.38
N PHE A 324 -16.16 -6.78 8.81
CA PHE A 324 -15.77 -5.38 8.89
C PHE A 324 -16.75 -4.48 8.12
N ARG A 325 -17.49 -3.65 8.87
CA ARG A 325 -18.52 -2.78 8.31
C ARG A 325 -17.92 -1.55 7.65
N HIS A 326 -18.55 -1.10 6.59
CA HIS A 326 -18.15 0.10 5.84
C HIS A 326 -16.76 0.02 5.20
N ILE A 327 -16.27 -1.21 4.95
CA ILE A 327 -14.99 -1.48 4.28
C ILE A 327 -15.29 -2.08 2.91
N ASP A 328 -14.62 -1.55 1.90
CA ASP A 328 -14.77 -1.93 0.49
C ASP A 328 -13.63 -2.83 0.01
N GLY A 329 -12.60 -3.04 0.85
CA GLY A 329 -11.46 -3.90 0.55
C GLY A 329 -10.37 -3.85 1.62
N PHE A 330 -9.26 -4.53 1.34
CA PHE A 330 -8.20 -4.74 2.32
C PHE A 330 -6.82 -4.50 1.72
N VAL A 331 -5.93 -3.97 2.56
CA VAL A 331 -4.49 -3.97 2.32
C VAL A 331 -3.88 -5.00 3.24
N LEU A 332 -3.50 -6.13 2.66
CA LEU A 332 -2.98 -7.27 3.41
C LEU A 332 -1.45 -7.29 3.38
N THR A 333 -0.86 -7.87 4.39
CA THR A 333 0.56 -8.18 4.45
C THR A 333 0.79 -9.46 5.26
N GLY A 334 1.85 -10.18 4.93
CA GLY A 334 2.24 -11.40 5.64
C GLY A 334 3.70 -11.76 5.33
N ARG A 335 4.34 -12.54 6.20
CA ARG A 335 5.76 -12.94 6.01
C ARG A 335 5.92 -14.45 6.17
N PRO A 336 6.64 -15.08 5.22
CA PRO A 336 7.32 -14.52 4.04
C PRO A 336 6.32 -14.12 2.94
N HIS A 337 6.59 -13.01 2.28
CA HIS A 337 5.61 -12.39 1.37
C HIS A 337 5.16 -13.31 0.23
N ILE A 338 6.07 -14.03 -0.39
CA ILE A 338 5.76 -14.90 -1.55
C ILE A 338 4.79 -16.01 -1.13
N GLU A 339 5.12 -16.74 -0.06
CA GLU A 339 4.32 -17.86 0.42
C GLU A 339 2.95 -17.40 0.95
N GLU A 340 2.91 -16.27 1.66
CA GLU A 340 1.65 -15.74 2.19
C GLU A 340 0.75 -15.18 1.07
N LEU A 341 1.32 -14.59 0.01
CA LEU A 341 0.59 -14.20 -1.19
C LEU A 341 -0.06 -15.39 -1.88
N HIS A 342 0.70 -16.46 -2.14
CA HIS A 342 0.14 -17.67 -2.76
C HIS A 342 -0.97 -18.27 -1.91
N ARG A 343 -0.77 -18.38 -0.60
CA ARG A 343 -1.81 -18.89 0.32
C ARG A 343 -3.06 -18.02 0.31
N ALA A 344 -2.89 -16.70 0.35
CA ALA A 344 -4.02 -15.79 0.27
C ALA A 344 -4.79 -15.97 -1.04
N GLY A 345 -4.10 -15.99 -2.17
CA GLY A 345 -4.72 -16.17 -3.50
C GLY A 345 -5.46 -17.50 -3.64
N GLU A 346 -4.83 -18.60 -3.23
CA GLU A 346 -5.40 -19.93 -3.38
C GLU A 346 -6.54 -20.22 -2.40
N HIS A 347 -6.44 -19.75 -1.15
CA HIS A 347 -7.30 -20.25 -0.09
C HIS A 347 -8.18 -19.19 0.60
N LEU A 348 -7.86 -17.89 0.48
CA LEU A 348 -8.54 -16.85 1.27
C LEU A 348 -9.40 -15.91 0.43
N LEU A 349 -8.85 -15.33 -0.65
CA LEU A 349 -9.51 -14.23 -1.34
C LEU A 349 -10.88 -14.59 -1.88
N HIS A 350 -11.04 -15.80 -2.42
CA HIS A 350 -12.32 -16.29 -2.95
C HIS A 350 -13.37 -16.57 -1.86
N LEU A 351 -12.95 -16.81 -0.62
CA LEU A 351 -13.86 -16.97 0.51
C LEU A 351 -14.47 -15.64 0.95
N VAL A 352 -13.72 -14.56 0.81
CA VAL A 352 -14.17 -13.20 1.19
C VAL A 352 -15.06 -12.59 0.09
N ASP A 353 -14.73 -12.80 -1.17
CA ASP A 353 -15.50 -12.30 -2.32
C ASP A 353 -15.77 -13.41 -3.35
N PRO A 354 -16.67 -14.34 -3.05
CA PRO A 354 -16.97 -15.46 -3.95
C PRO A 354 -17.50 -15.01 -5.32
N ALA A 355 -18.33 -13.97 -5.34
CA ALA A 355 -18.97 -13.47 -6.57
C ALA A 355 -17.97 -12.71 -7.47
N GLY A 356 -17.09 -11.93 -6.88
CA GLY A 356 -16.10 -11.14 -7.61
C GLY A 356 -14.92 -11.98 -8.15
N ARG A 357 -14.77 -13.22 -7.66
CA ARG A 357 -13.63 -14.10 -8.00
C ARG A 357 -14.03 -15.40 -8.66
N THR A 358 -15.28 -15.54 -9.02
CA THR A 358 -15.75 -16.62 -9.86
C THR A 358 -15.63 -16.21 -11.32
N LEU A 359 -15.16 -17.11 -12.18
CA LEU A 359 -15.18 -16.93 -13.63
C LEU A 359 -16.65 -16.86 -14.08
N ALA A 360 -17.26 -15.69 -13.96
CA ALA A 360 -18.59 -15.45 -14.49
C ALA A 360 -18.50 -15.45 -16.02
N GLY A 361 -18.97 -16.50 -16.66
CA GLY A 361 -19.23 -16.44 -18.08
C GLY A 361 -18.61 -17.50 -18.98
N GLN A 362 -18.30 -18.70 -18.49
CA GLN A 362 -18.07 -19.85 -19.41
C GLN A 362 -19.36 -20.61 -19.81
N GLU A 363 -20.53 -20.16 -19.39
CA GLU A 363 -21.79 -20.81 -19.80
C GLU A 363 -22.44 -20.27 -21.08
N ALA A 364 -21.80 -19.42 -21.83
CA ALA A 364 -22.41 -18.77 -22.99
C ALA A 364 -21.89 -19.22 -24.37
N HIS A 365 -20.99 -20.17 -24.46
CA HIS A 365 -20.55 -20.71 -25.76
C HIS A 365 -20.25 -22.23 -25.66
N ALA A 366 -21.28 -23.04 -25.55
CA ALA A 366 -21.30 -24.45 -25.91
C ALA A 366 -22.37 -24.70 -26.98
#